data_9388f12c3945a31a3a96aab8a4489dca
#
_entry.id   9388f12c3945a31a3a96aab8a4489dca
#
_cell.length_a   1.000
_cell.length_b   1.000
_cell.length_c   1.000
_cell.angle_alpha   90.00
_cell.angle_beta   90.00
_cell.angle_gamma   90.00
#
_symmetry.space_group_name_H-M   'P 1'
#
loop_
_entity.id
_entity.type
_entity.pdbx_description
1 polymer ?
#
loop_
_entity_poly.entity_id
_entity_poly.type
_entity_poly.pdbx_seq_one_letter_code
_entity_poly.pdbx_strand_id
1 'polypeptide(L)'
;MKALITGAGGQVGRALQSTAPPGVSLLALGSGQLDITSADAVTALVEAERPDLIFNTAAYTAVDKAESEEDRARLVNGDAVGFLSSAARQTGARLIHISTDFAFDGTASTPYPPDAPPAPLGAYGRSKVVGEVEAQNGALIARTAWAYGSHGHNFVRTMLRLMAQRDEVRVVTDQIGTPTWATSLAQALWRMADASARGIWHYTDSGVASWYDFAVAIQEEALALGLLDRAVPVIPITTADFPTPARRPAYSVLDKSATFALLGGAAPHWRVNLRKMLKDIQTHG
;
A
#
# COMPACT_ATOMS: atom_id res chain seq x y z
N MET A 1 20.73 -5.15 -13.50
CA MET A 1 19.72 -4.12 -13.19
C MET A 1 19.88 -3.73 -11.74
N LYS A 2 19.91 -2.41 -11.45
CA LYS A 2 20.02 -1.87 -10.09
C LYS A 2 18.71 -1.19 -9.71
N ALA A 3 18.15 -1.51 -8.56
CA ALA A 3 16.91 -0.92 -8.07
C ALA A 3 17.13 -0.20 -6.74
N LEU A 4 16.72 1.07 -6.69
CA LEU A 4 16.61 1.85 -5.45
C LEU A 4 15.20 1.64 -4.88
N ILE A 5 15.12 1.34 -3.58
CA ILE A 5 13.86 1.24 -2.83
C ILE A 5 13.90 2.28 -1.72
N THR A 6 13.05 3.31 -1.78
CA THR A 6 12.84 4.23 -0.66
C THR A 6 11.76 3.69 0.27
N GLY A 7 11.81 4.04 1.56
CA GLY A 7 10.87 3.47 2.54
C GLY A 7 11.09 1.97 2.79
N ALA A 8 12.32 1.50 2.66
CA ALA A 8 12.73 0.10 2.72
C ALA A 8 12.31 -0.65 4.00
N GLY A 9 12.14 0.06 5.13
CA GLY A 9 11.66 -0.51 6.39
C GLY A 9 10.14 -0.73 6.45
N GLY A 10 9.37 -0.16 5.51
CA GLY A 10 7.92 -0.33 5.42
C GLY A 10 7.51 -1.70 4.89
N GLN A 11 6.20 -2.01 4.95
CA GLN A 11 5.67 -3.32 4.54
C GLN A 11 5.97 -3.64 3.07
N VAL A 12 5.66 -2.71 2.16
CA VAL A 12 5.91 -2.89 0.72
C VAL A 12 7.41 -2.85 0.41
N GLY A 13 8.19 -1.98 1.06
CA GLY A 13 9.64 -1.92 0.90
C GLY A 13 10.34 -3.23 1.29
N ARG A 14 9.96 -3.84 2.41
CA ARG A 14 10.46 -5.17 2.82
C ARG A 14 10.03 -6.27 1.85
N ALA A 15 8.78 -6.23 1.40
CA ALA A 15 8.28 -7.20 0.44
C ALA A 15 9.00 -7.11 -0.92
N LEU A 16 9.31 -5.91 -1.41
CA LEU A 16 10.12 -5.72 -2.62
C LEU A 16 11.52 -6.31 -2.48
N GLN A 17 12.14 -6.15 -1.31
CA GLN A 17 13.45 -6.74 -1.04
C GLN A 17 13.39 -8.28 -1.05
N SER A 18 12.40 -8.87 -0.37
CA SER A 18 12.27 -10.34 -0.28
C SER A 18 11.81 -11.01 -1.57
N THR A 19 11.21 -10.26 -2.50
CA THR A 19 10.69 -10.78 -3.78
C THR A 19 11.49 -10.31 -4.98
N ALA A 20 12.64 -9.69 -4.77
CA ALA A 20 13.47 -9.21 -5.86
C ALA A 20 13.87 -10.37 -6.81
N PRO A 21 13.73 -10.17 -8.13
CA PRO A 21 14.17 -11.16 -9.09
C PRO A 21 15.67 -11.46 -8.99
N PRO A 22 16.11 -12.69 -9.32
CA PRO A 22 17.53 -13.02 -9.35
C PRO A 22 18.33 -12.05 -10.25
N GLY A 23 19.51 -11.66 -9.81
CA GLY A 23 20.40 -10.75 -10.57
C GLY A 23 20.06 -9.25 -10.44
N VAL A 24 19.07 -8.87 -9.64
CA VAL A 24 18.81 -7.47 -9.31
C VAL A 24 19.71 -7.06 -8.13
N SER A 25 20.49 -5.99 -8.33
CA SER A 25 21.21 -5.32 -7.25
C SER A 25 20.29 -4.34 -6.54
N LEU A 26 20.10 -4.49 -5.23
CA LEU A 26 19.20 -3.66 -4.44
C LEU A 26 19.98 -2.61 -3.63
N LEU A 27 19.52 -1.36 -3.72
CA LEU A 27 19.84 -0.28 -2.78
C LEU A 27 18.55 0.06 -2.02
N ALA A 28 18.39 -0.49 -0.81
CA ALA A 28 17.17 -0.34 -0.03
C ALA A 28 17.40 0.62 1.15
N LEU A 29 16.78 1.79 1.12
CA LEU A 29 17.04 2.89 2.05
C LEU A 29 15.79 3.25 2.86
N GLY A 30 15.97 3.30 4.18
CA GLY A 30 15.00 3.86 5.11
C GLY A 30 15.16 5.36 5.31
N SER A 31 14.26 5.99 6.06
CA SER A 31 14.26 7.44 6.32
C SER A 31 15.51 7.95 7.07
N GLY A 32 16.20 7.09 7.82
CA GLY A 32 17.48 7.46 8.46
C GLY A 32 18.68 7.46 7.51
N GLN A 33 18.52 6.94 6.28
CA GLN A 33 19.58 6.84 5.28
C GLN A 33 19.35 7.77 4.09
N LEU A 34 18.09 8.04 3.75
CA LEU A 34 17.69 9.01 2.73
C LEU A 34 16.44 9.75 3.19
N ASP A 35 16.60 11.05 3.42
CA ASP A 35 15.46 11.95 3.56
C ASP A 35 14.95 12.33 2.16
N ILE A 36 13.84 11.71 1.74
CA ILE A 36 13.22 11.97 0.43
C ILE A 36 12.67 13.39 0.31
N THR A 37 12.50 14.12 1.42
CA THR A 37 12.01 15.50 1.43
C THR A 37 13.13 16.52 1.14
N SER A 38 14.39 16.07 1.06
CA SER A 38 15.52 16.87 0.61
C SER A 38 15.79 16.63 -0.87
N ALA A 39 15.47 17.61 -1.71
CA ALA A 39 15.71 17.55 -3.16
C ALA A 39 17.19 17.29 -3.49
N ASP A 40 18.11 17.97 -2.77
CA ASP A 40 19.55 17.82 -2.97
C ASP A 40 20.05 16.43 -2.60
N ALA A 41 19.56 15.87 -1.46
CA ALA A 41 19.94 14.53 -1.04
C ALA A 41 19.45 13.46 -2.03
N VAL A 42 18.21 13.60 -2.52
CA VAL A 42 17.62 12.71 -3.55
C VAL A 42 18.44 12.80 -4.85
N THR A 43 18.71 14.00 -5.35
CA THR A 43 19.46 14.22 -6.59
C THR A 43 20.86 13.63 -6.49
N ALA A 44 21.61 13.99 -5.45
CA ALA A 44 22.98 13.51 -5.24
C ALA A 44 23.06 11.98 -5.17
N LEU A 45 22.11 11.36 -4.44
CA LEU A 45 22.07 9.89 -4.33
C LEU A 45 21.78 9.22 -5.68
N VAL A 46 20.74 9.68 -6.39
CA VAL A 46 20.32 9.06 -7.65
C VAL A 46 21.38 9.25 -8.75
N GLU A 47 22.07 10.40 -8.77
CA GLU A 47 23.19 10.65 -9.67
C GLU A 47 24.41 9.76 -9.38
N ALA A 48 24.75 9.56 -8.10
CA ALA A 48 25.87 8.72 -7.69
C ALA A 48 25.60 7.23 -7.96
N GLU A 49 24.38 6.77 -7.62
CA GLU A 49 24.03 5.36 -7.63
C GLU A 49 23.54 4.86 -9.00
N ARG A 50 23.05 5.76 -9.87
CA ARG A 50 22.55 5.46 -11.22
C ARG A 50 21.64 4.23 -11.26
N PRO A 51 20.55 4.16 -10.46
CA PRO A 51 19.63 3.02 -10.51
C PRO A 51 18.90 2.95 -11.86
N ASP A 52 18.55 1.74 -12.30
CA ASP A 52 17.67 1.53 -13.45
C ASP A 52 16.19 1.74 -13.06
N LEU A 53 15.85 1.37 -11.81
CA LEU A 53 14.50 1.48 -11.24
C LEU A 53 14.56 2.19 -9.88
N ILE A 54 13.53 3.02 -9.62
CA ILE A 54 13.29 3.62 -8.29
C ILE A 54 11.90 3.21 -7.84
N PHE A 55 11.81 2.38 -6.80
CA PHE A 55 10.55 2.06 -6.12
C PHE A 55 10.36 3.03 -4.96
N ASN A 56 9.44 3.96 -5.12
CA ASN A 56 9.06 4.85 -4.03
C ASN A 56 7.93 4.25 -3.20
N THR A 57 8.32 3.61 -2.08
CA THR A 57 7.39 3.10 -1.06
C THR A 57 7.39 3.94 0.21
N ALA A 58 8.21 5.00 0.26
CA ALA A 58 8.19 5.95 1.36
C ALA A 58 6.90 6.78 1.30
N ALA A 59 6.21 6.88 2.42
CA ALA A 59 4.98 7.63 2.52
C ALA A 59 4.68 8.05 3.97
N TYR A 60 4.00 9.17 4.13
CA TYR A 60 3.30 9.54 5.36
C TYR A 60 1.96 8.79 5.38
N THR A 61 1.82 7.75 6.20
CA THR A 61 0.66 6.84 6.20
C THR A 61 -0.25 6.98 7.42
N ALA A 62 0.02 7.92 8.32
CA ALA A 62 -0.81 8.19 9.48
C ALA A 62 -2.05 9.01 9.06
N VAL A 63 -3.06 8.32 8.48
CA VAL A 63 -4.24 8.91 7.83
C VAL A 63 -4.94 9.94 8.70
N ASP A 64 -5.22 9.61 9.97
CA ASP A 64 -5.90 10.51 10.91
C ASP A 64 -5.03 11.71 11.31
N LYS A 65 -3.73 11.49 11.48
CA LYS A 65 -2.78 12.57 11.78
C LYS A 65 -2.57 13.53 10.60
N ALA A 66 -2.73 13.05 9.38
CA ALA A 66 -2.61 13.88 8.19
C ALA A 66 -3.60 15.06 8.20
N GLU A 67 -4.76 14.92 8.85
CA GLU A 67 -5.74 16.02 8.96
C GLU A 67 -5.21 17.21 9.79
N SER A 68 -4.28 16.97 10.70
CA SER A 68 -3.61 18.01 11.50
C SER A 68 -2.18 18.32 11.06
N GLU A 69 -1.58 17.48 10.21
CA GLU A 69 -0.22 17.60 9.70
C GLU A 69 -0.21 17.63 8.15
N GLU A 70 -1.17 18.37 7.53
CA GLU A 70 -1.39 18.34 6.08
C GLU A 70 -0.14 18.75 5.28
N ASP A 71 0.58 19.78 5.72
CA ASP A 71 1.82 20.25 5.06
C ASP A 71 2.89 19.15 5.08
N ARG A 72 3.02 18.42 6.19
CA ARG A 72 3.97 17.31 6.29
C ARG A 72 3.55 16.14 5.41
N ALA A 73 2.25 15.80 5.40
CA ALA A 73 1.74 14.77 4.52
C ALA A 73 1.97 15.14 3.04
N ARG A 74 1.71 16.39 2.66
CA ARG A 74 1.97 16.91 1.31
C ARG A 74 3.45 16.87 0.95
N LEU A 75 4.34 17.33 1.83
CA LEU A 75 5.78 17.31 1.60
C LEU A 75 6.29 15.89 1.31
N VAL A 76 5.88 14.90 2.12
CA VAL A 76 6.35 13.51 1.97
C VAL A 76 5.65 12.77 0.81
N ASN A 77 4.34 12.90 0.70
CA ASN A 77 3.52 12.14 -0.27
C ASN A 77 3.40 12.84 -1.64
N GLY A 78 3.64 14.14 -1.69
CA GLY A 78 3.53 14.99 -2.87
C GLY A 78 4.89 15.46 -3.34
N ASP A 79 5.43 16.51 -2.73
CA ASP A 79 6.59 17.24 -3.22
C ASP A 79 7.84 16.34 -3.34
N ALA A 80 8.08 15.45 -2.37
CA ALA A 80 9.19 14.49 -2.40
C ALA A 80 9.09 13.51 -3.60
N VAL A 81 7.88 13.20 -4.06
CA VAL A 81 7.70 12.38 -5.28
C VAL A 81 8.17 13.16 -6.50
N GLY A 82 7.95 14.48 -6.55
CA GLY A 82 8.48 15.36 -7.58
C GLY A 82 10.02 15.35 -7.63
N PHE A 83 10.69 15.37 -6.48
CA PHE A 83 12.15 15.26 -6.40
C PHE A 83 12.65 13.94 -6.97
N LEU A 84 12.05 12.82 -6.57
CA LEU A 84 12.37 11.49 -7.10
C LEU A 84 12.09 11.38 -8.60
N SER A 85 10.97 11.93 -9.07
CA SER A 85 10.59 11.96 -10.49
C SER A 85 11.58 12.77 -11.32
N SER A 86 12.03 13.93 -10.81
CA SER A 86 13.03 14.76 -11.46
C SER A 86 14.39 14.06 -11.55
N ALA A 87 14.88 13.51 -10.45
CA ALA A 87 16.15 12.78 -10.41
C ALA A 87 16.12 11.53 -11.32
N ALA A 88 15.01 10.81 -11.34
CA ALA A 88 14.80 9.68 -12.23
C ALA A 88 14.94 10.08 -13.71
N ARG A 89 14.28 11.17 -14.12
CA ARG A 89 14.39 11.68 -15.50
C ARG A 89 15.82 12.10 -15.88
N GLN A 90 16.53 12.76 -14.99
CA GLN A 90 17.90 13.22 -15.24
C GLN A 90 18.88 12.06 -15.45
N THR A 91 18.63 10.94 -14.79
CA THR A 91 19.52 9.76 -14.86
C THR A 91 19.03 8.67 -15.80
N GLY A 92 17.82 8.78 -16.36
CA GLY A 92 17.18 7.76 -17.19
C GLY A 92 16.57 6.61 -16.40
N ALA A 93 16.51 6.71 -15.07
CA ALA A 93 15.83 5.72 -14.22
C ALA A 93 14.31 5.74 -14.41
N ARG A 94 13.65 4.62 -14.18
CA ARG A 94 12.18 4.54 -14.17
C ARG A 94 11.66 4.62 -12.74
N LEU A 95 10.72 5.55 -12.49
CA LEU A 95 10.05 5.68 -11.20
C LEU A 95 8.81 4.77 -11.14
N ILE A 96 8.70 4.00 -10.07
CA ILE A 96 7.51 3.24 -9.67
C ILE A 96 7.01 3.83 -8.34
N HIS A 97 5.85 4.50 -8.38
CA HIS A 97 5.28 5.18 -7.22
C HIS A 97 4.05 4.42 -6.70
N ILE A 98 4.01 4.17 -5.38
CA ILE A 98 2.86 3.54 -4.74
C ILE A 98 1.88 4.61 -4.31
N SER A 99 0.65 4.52 -4.82
CA SER A 99 -0.47 5.39 -4.44
C SER A 99 -1.57 4.61 -3.70
N THR A 100 -2.78 5.16 -3.61
CA THR A 100 -3.83 4.72 -2.70
C THR A 100 -5.22 4.75 -3.34
N ASP A 101 -6.12 3.92 -2.84
CA ASP A 101 -7.57 3.97 -3.06
C ASP A 101 -8.24 5.19 -2.41
N PHE A 102 -7.60 5.84 -1.43
CA PHE A 102 -8.07 7.13 -0.87
C PHE A 102 -8.01 8.31 -1.88
N ALA A 103 -7.58 8.06 -3.10
CA ALA A 103 -7.75 9.00 -4.21
C ALA A 103 -9.22 9.25 -4.56
N PHE A 104 -10.15 8.39 -4.09
CA PHE A 104 -11.57 8.43 -4.46
C PHE A 104 -12.49 8.79 -3.29
N ASP A 105 -13.68 9.32 -3.61
CA ASP A 105 -14.68 9.78 -2.63
C ASP A 105 -15.54 8.67 -2.00
N GLY A 106 -15.53 7.48 -2.57
CA GLY A 106 -16.30 6.35 -2.05
C GLY A 106 -17.77 6.32 -2.44
N THR A 107 -18.21 7.10 -3.44
CA THR A 107 -19.61 7.19 -3.87
C THR A 107 -19.98 6.25 -5.02
N ALA A 108 -18.99 5.57 -5.63
CA ALA A 108 -19.25 4.66 -6.74
C ALA A 108 -20.00 3.40 -6.29
N SER A 109 -20.78 2.82 -7.20
CA SER A 109 -21.45 1.52 -7.05
C SER A 109 -20.74 0.39 -7.80
N THR A 110 -19.67 0.70 -8.51
CA THR A 110 -18.83 -0.23 -9.28
C THR A 110 -17.35 0.06 -8.99
N PRO A 111 -16.43 -0.90 -9.21
CA PRO A 111 -15.01 -0.66 -9.00
C PRO A 111 -14.51 0.58 -9.77
N TYR A 112 -13.72 1.41 -9.11
CA TYR A 112 -13.12 2.60 -9.72
C TYR A 112 -12.11 2.20 -10.79
N PRO A 113 -12.25 2.63 -12.05
CA PRO A 113 -11.25 2.41 -13.08
C PRO A 113 -10.03 3.34 -12.90
N PRO A 114 -8.85 3.00 -13.49
CA PRO A 114 -7.62 3.79 -13.32
C PRO A 114 -7.73 5.25 -13.80
N ASP A 115 -8.56 5.51 -14.78
CA ASP A 115 -8.83 6.82 -15.38
C ASP A 115 -9.95 7.62 -14.69
N ALA A 116 -10.59 7.05 -13.65
CA ALA A 116 -11.56 7.80 -12.86
C ALA A 116 -10.90 9.04 -12.23
N PRO A 117 -11.55 10.21 -12.30
CA PRO A 117 -11.01 11.43 -11.74
C PRO A 117 -10.86 11.29 -10.21
N PRO A 118 -9.71 11.68 -9.64
CA PRO A 118 -9.52 11.68 -8.19
C PRO A 118 -10.47 12.67 -7.51
N ALA A 119 -11.04 12.27 -6.37
CA ALA A 119 -11.90 13.08 -5.51
C ALA A 119 -11.65 12.75 -4.03
N PRO A 120 -10.43 12.97 -3.49
CA PRO A 120 -10.03 12.54 -2.16
C PRO A 120 -10.78 13.29 -1.06
N LEU A 121 -11.26 12.56 -0.04
CA LEU A 121 -12.05 13.11 1.07
C LEU A 121 -11.19 13.80 2.14
N GLY A 122 -9.97 13.35 2.38
CA GLY A 122 -9.11 13.80 3.47
C GLY A 122 -7.71 14.20 3.02
N ALA A 123 -6.94 14.78 3.94
CA ALA A 123 -5.59 15.30 3.70
C ALA A 123 -4.61 14.22 3.19
N TYR A 124 -4.69 13.01 3.72
CA TYR A 124 -3.89 11.88 3.23
C TYR A 124 -4.15 11.61 1.74
N GLY A 125 -5.41 11.45 1.35
CA GLY A 125 -5.79 11.23 -0.05
C GLY A 125 -5.33 12.38 -0.95
N ARG A 126 -5.57 13.63 -0.54
CA ARG A 126 -5.10 14.82 -1.27
C ARG A 126 -3.58 14.81 -1.47
N SER A 127 -2.81 14.53 -0.41
CA SER A 127 -1.36 14.48 -0.49
C SER A 127 -0.84 13.41 -1.46
N LYS A 128 -1.49 12.23 -1.48
CA LYS A 128 -1.14 11.14 -2.42
C LYS A 128 -1.48 11.50 -3.86
N VAL A 129 -2.60 12.17 -4.11
CA VAL A 129 -2.98 12.64 -5.45
C VAL A 129 -1.98 13.69 -5.97
N VAL A 130 -1.47 14.58 -5.11
CA VAL A 130 -0.36 15.48 -5.49
C VAL A 130 0.84 14.67 -5.96
N GLY A 131 1.23 13.62 -5.24
CA GLY A 131 2.34 12.73 -5.65
C GLY A 131 2.09 12.01 -6.98
N GLU A 132 0.86 11.64 -7.29
CA GLU A 132 0.52 11.08 -8.60
C GLU A 132 0.76 12.11 -9.72
N VAL A 133 0.38 13.36 -9.51
CA VAL A 133 0.61 14.46 -10.47
C VAL A 133 2.11 14.70 -10.67
N GLU A 134 2.87 14.74 -9.59
CA GLU A 134 4.34 14.94 -9.64
C GLU A 134 5.08 13.77 -10.32
N ALA A 135 4.54 12.54 -10.23
CA ALA A 135 5.11 11.34 -10.83
C ALA A 135 4.77 11.16 -12.33
N GLN A 136 3.76 11.84 -12.89
CA GLN A 136 3.12 11.52 -14.18
C GLN A 136 4.06 11.38 -15.39
N ASN A 137 5.22 12.00 -15.41
CA ASN A 137 6.13 12.05 -16.56
C ASN A 137 6.81 10.68 -16.85
N GLY A 138 6.02 9.67 -17.20
CA GLY A 138 6.51 8.34 -17.61
C GLY A 138 6.71 7.35 -16.47
N ALA A 139 6.35 7.70 -15.25
CA ALA A 139 6.36 6.77 -14.11
C ALA A 139 5.26 5.70 -14.22
N LEU A 140 5.47 4.60 -13.52
CA LEU A 140 4.42 3.66 -13.13
C LEU A 140 3.85 4.12 -11.81
N ILE A 141 2.56 4.45 -11.76
CA ILE A 141 1.82 4.79 -10.55
C ILE A 141 0.89 3.63 -10.22
N ALA A 142 1.11 2.97 -9.08
CA ALA A 142 0.31 1.84 -8.65
C ALA A 142 -0.59 2.25 -7.48
N ARG A 143 -1.89 2.46 -7.72
CA ARG A 143 -2.87 2.60 -6.65
C ARG A 143 -3.16 1.22 -6.04
N THR A 144 -3.11 1.15 -4.74
CA THR A 144 -3.40 -0.05 -3.96
C THR A 144 -4.27 0.28 -2.76
N ALA A 145 -4.78 -0.74 -2.06
CA ALA A 145 -5.67 -0.58 -0.93
C ALA A 145 -5.30 -1.54 0.21
N TRP A 146 -5.52 -1.14 1.46
CA TRP A 146 -5.49 -1.98 2.66
C TRP A 146 -4.27 -2.90 2.74
N ALA A 147 -3.07 -2.33 2.47
CA ALA A 147 -1.83 -3.10 2.46
C ALA A 147 -1.50 -3.67 3.84
N TYR A 148 -1.19 -4.96 3.90
CA TYR A 148 -0.79 -5.66 5.11
C TYR A 148 0.37 -6.62 4.86
N GLY A 149 1.13 -6.94 5.92
CA GLY A 149 2.27 -7.86 5.86
C GLY A 149 2.60 -8.46 7.22
N SER A 150 3.52 -9.41 7.24
CA SER A 150 3.97 -10.09 8.47
C SER A 150 4.73 -9.17 9.43
N HIS A 151 5.22 -8.03 8.95
CA HIS A 151 6.02 -7.08 9.73
C HIS A 151 5.33 -5.72 9.87
N GLY A 152 5.79 -4.94 10.85
CA GLY A 152 5.34 -3.57 11.08
C GLY A 152 3.91 -3.49 11.64
N HIS A 153 3.36 -2.27 11.65
CA HIS A 153 2.01 -2.02 12.14
C HIS A 153 1.00 -2.10 10.99
N ASN A 154 -0.03 -2.95 11.13
CA ASN A 154 -1.11 -3.09 10.18
C ASN A 154 -2.38 -3.65 10.84
N PHE A 155 -3.48 -3.68 10.10
CA PHE A 155 -4.77 -4.12 10.61
C PHE A 155 -4.76 -5.57 11.11
N VAL A 156 -4.13 -6.50 10.38
CA VAL A 156 -4.06 -7.92 10.77
C VAL A 156 -3.36 -8.09 12.11
N ARG A 157 -2.17 -7.52 12.28
CA ARG A 157 -1.43 -7.59 13.55
C ARG A 157 -2.18 -6.89 14.69
N THR A 158 -2.89 -5.80 14.38
CA THR A 158 -3.73 -5.12 15.36
C THR A 158 -4.88 -6.02 15.81
N MET A 159 -5.58 -6.68 14.89
CA MET A 159 -6.67 -7.61 15.23
C MET A 159 -6.18 -8.80 16.04
N LEU A 160 -5.08 -9.45 15.64
CA LEU A 160 -4.47 -10.54 16.41
C LEU A 160 -4.20 -10.12 17.87
N ARG A 161 -3.57 -8.95 18.06
CA ARG A 161 -3.29 -8.43 19.41
C ARG A 161 -4.55 -8.12 20.20
N LEU A 162 -5.55 -7.49 19.57
CA LEU A 162 -6.81 -7.14 20.25
C LEU A 162 -7.61 -8.38 20.61
N MET A 163 -7.71 -9.37 19.72
CA MET A 163 -8.43 -10.63 19.96
C MET A 163 -7.76 -11.48 21.03
N ALA A 164 -6.44 -11.43 21.15
CA ALA A 164 -5.72 -12.10 22.24
C ALA A 164 -5.94 -11.44 23.62
N GLN A 165 -6.21 -10.12 23.66
CA GLN A 165 -6.24 -9.33 24.90
C GLN A 165 -7.64 -8.96 25.37
N ARG A 166 -8.66 -9.00 24.51
CA ARG A 166 -10.02 -8.53 24.79
C ARG A 166 -11.04 -9.66 24.71
N ASP A 167 -12.19 -9.47 25.37
CA ASP A 167 -13.29 -10.39 25.31
C ASP A 167 -14.21 -10.17 24.10
N GLU A 168 -14.12 -9.03 23.45
CA GLU A 168 -14.76 -8.71 22.16
C GLU A 168 -13.94 -7.69 21.38
N VAL A 169 -14.15 -7.63 20.06
CA VAL A 169 -13.65 -6.56 19.19
C VAL A 169 -14.79 -5.98 18.37
N ARG A 170 -14.81 -4.66 18.21
CA ARG A 170 -15.82 -3.94 17.42
C ARG A 170 -15.18 -3.42 16.13
N VAL A 171 -15.76 -3.74 14.98
CA VAL A 171 -15.14 -3.47 13.68
C VAL A 171 -16.15 -2.92 12.69
N VAL A 172 -15.76 -1.87 11.97
CA VAL A 172 -16.58 -1.17 10.98
C VAL A 172 -16.95 -2.10 9.82
N THR A 173 -18.26 -2.13 9.47
CA THR A 173 -18.80 -3.01 8.42
C THR A 173 -19.26 -2.25 7.15
N ASP A 174 -19.40 -0.94 7.20
CA ASP A 174 -19.89 -0.07 6.13
C ASP A 174 -18.79 0.64 5.32
N GLN A 175 -17.54 0.18 5.44
CA GLN A 175 -16.42 0.57 4.58
C GLN A 175 -15.96 -0.66 3.79
N ILE A 176 -16.06 -0.56 2.47
CA ILE A 176 -15.82 -1.68 1.54
C ILE A 176 -14.58 -1.41 0.69
N GLY A 177 -13.66 -2.36 0.68
CA GLY A 177 -12.41 -2.27 -0.06
C GLY A 177 -11.82 -3.64 -0.38
N THR A 178 -10.52 -3.71 -0.61
CA THR A 178 -9.84 -4.99 -0.86
C THR A 178 -8.54 -5.07 -0.05
N PRO A 179 -8.43 -6.03 0.88
CA PRO A 179 -7.15 -6.33 1.54
C PRO A 179 -6.08 -6.73 0.52
N THR A 180 -4.86 -6.23 0.68
CA THR A 180 -3.75 -6.50 -0.24
C THR A 180 -2.51 -6.93 0.53
N TRP A 181 -2.06 -8.16 0.30
CA TRP A 181 -0.82 -8.63 0.88
C TRP A 181 0.39 -7.94 0.22
N ALA A 182 1.25 -7.34 1.03
CA ALA A 182 2.40 -6.57 0.54
C ALA A 182 3.33 -7.41 -0.36
N THR A 183 3.49 -8.70 -0.08
CA THR A 183 4.27 -9.62 -0.93
C THR A 183 3.63 -9.81 -2.31
N SER A 184 2.30 -9.97 -2.36
CA SER A 184 1.55 -10.06 -3.63
C SER A 184 1.69 -8.78 -4.45
N LEU A 185 1.54 -7.62 -3.81
CA LEU A 185 1.76 -6.31 -4.44
C LEU A 185 3.21 -6.18 -4.96
N ALA A 186 4.20 -6.52 -4.16
CA ALA A 186 5.61 -6.40 -4.55
C ALA A 186 5.95 -7.28 -5.77
N GLN A 187 5.46 -8.52 -5.81
CA GLN A 187 5.61 -9.41 -6.96
C GLN A 187 4.96 -8.82 -8.22
N ALA A 188 3.77 -8.22 -8.09
CA ALA A 188 3.10 -7.55 -9.19
C ALA A 188 3.91 -6.33 -9.68
N LEU A 189 4.44 -5.51 -8.77
CA LEU A 189 5.25 -4.32 -9.10
C LEU A 189 6.52 -4.70 -9.87
N TRP A 190 7.22 -5.76 -9.48
CA TRP A 190 8.38 -6.27 -10.22
C TRP A 190 8.00 -6.70 -11.65
N ARG A 191 6.90 -7.45 -11.80
CA ARG A 191 6.41 -7.88 -13.12
C ARG A 191 5.93 -6.71 -13.98
N MET A 192 5.26 -5.72 -13.41
CA MET A 192 4.83 -4.50 -14.11
C MET A 192 6.04 -3.66 -14.54
N ALA A 193 7.09 -3.60 -13.70
CA ALA A 193 8.35 -2.95 -14.05
C ALA A 193 9.05 -3.69 -15.22
N ASP A 194 9.09 -5.01 -15.22
CA ASP A 194 9.63 -5.82 -16.31
C ASP A 194 8.85 -5.61 -17.62
N ALA A 195 7.52 -5.59 -17.56
CA ALA A 195 6.63 -5.27 -18.67
C ALA A 195 6.70 -3.79 -19.12
N SER A 196 7.55 -2.96 -18.50
CA SER A 196 7.69 -1.54 -18.80
C SER A 196 6.39 -0.73 -18.70
N ALA A 197 5.47 -1.13 -17.81
CA ALA A 197 4.22 -0.44 -17.56
C ALA A 197 4.45 1.02 -17.16
N ARG A 198 3.57 1.92 -17.61
CA ARG A 198 3.62 3.38 -17.34
C ARG A 198 2.21 3.90 -17.11
N GLY A 199 2.10 5.07 -16.49
CA GLY A 199 0.82 5.68 -16.14
C GLY A 199 0.19 5.06 -14.89
N ILE A 200 -1.10 5.28 -14.70
CA ILE A 200 -1.84 4.85 -13.51
C ILE A 200 -2.39 3.43 -13.70
N TRP A 201 -2.10 2.58 -12.73
CA TRP A 201 -2.57 1.20 -12.66
C TRP A 201 -3.13 0.91 -11.28
N HIS A 202 -4.09 0.01 -11.21
CA HIS A 202 -4.66 -0.47 -9.97
C HIS A 202 -4.19 -1.90 -9.66
N TYR A 203 -3.72 -2.15 -8.47
CA TYR A 203 -3.43 -3.50 -8.00
C TYR A 203 -3.88 -3.70 -6.56
N THR A 204 -4.71 -4.70 -6.37
CA THR A 204 -5.02 -5.31 -5.07
C THR A 204 -5.12 -6.82 -5.27
N ASP A 205 -5.19 -7.59 -4.19
CA ASP A 205 -5.61 -8.98 -4.28
C ASP A 205 -7.03 -9.09 -4.85
N SER A 206 -7.48 -10.28 -5.26
CA SER A 206 -8.83 -10.49 -5.77
C SER A 206 -9.85 -10.54 -4.63
N GLY A 207 -11.10 -10.23 -4.95
CA GLY A 207 -12.23 -10.20 -4.01
C GLY A 207 -12.46 -8.83 -3.40
N VAL A 208 -13.42 -8.76 -2.49
CA VAL A 208 -13.89 -7.54 -1.80
C VAL A 208 -14.20 -7.93 -0.36
N ALA A 209 -14.05 -7.01 0.57
CA ALA A 209 -14.38 -7.19 1.99
C ALA A 209 -14.75 -5.86 2.66
N SER A 210 -15.55 -5.90 3.72
CA SER A 210 -15.55 -4.87 4.75
C SER A 210 -14.38 -5.09 5.73
N TRP A 211 -14.07 -4.10 6.57
CA TRP A 211 -13.13 -4.30 7.67
C TRP A 211 -13.63 -5.39 8.63
N TYR A 212 -14.96 -5.48 8.82
CA TYR A 212 -15.58 -6.54 9.61
C TYR A 212 -15.33 -7.94 9.01
N ASP A 213 -15.59 -8.14 7.71
CA ASP A 213 -15.31 -9.41 7.02
C ASP A 213 -13.83 -9.79 7.13
N PHE A 214 -12.95 -8.79 7.00
CA PHE A 214 -11.52 -9.00 7.12
C PHE A 214 -11.13 -9.43 8.56
N ALA A 215 -11.70 -8.80 9.59
CA ALA A 215 -11.46 -9.15 10.99
C ALA A 215 -11.97 -10.58 11.33
N VAL A 216 -13.16 -10.95 10.85
CA VAL A 216 -13.71 -12.31 11.00
C VAL A 216 -12.77 -13.34 10.36
N ALA A 217 -12.33 -13.09 9.13
CA ALA A 217 -11.41 -13.99 8.45
C ALA A 217 -10.05 -14.08 9.15
N ILE A 218 -9.53 -12.97 9.71
CA ILE A 218 -8.29 -12.98 10.50
C ILE A 218 -8.45 -13.91 11.70
N GLN A 219 -9.57 -13.83 12.44
CA GLN A 219 -9.80 -14.71 13.59
C GLN A 219 -9.88 -16.17 13.19
N GLU A 220 -10.67 -16.50 12.16
CA GLU A 220 -10.85 -17.88 11.70
C GLU A 220 -9.53 -18.52 11.25
N GLU A 221 -8.77 -17.81 10.42
CA GLU A 221 -7.49 -18.32 9.93
C GLU A 221 -6.41 -18.38 11.03
N ALA A 222 -6.42 -17.43 11.98
CA ALA A 222 -5.48 -17.41 13.09
C ALA A 222 -5.75 -18.54 14.10
N LEU A 223 -7.02 -18.85 14.40
CA LEU A 223 -7.41 -20.00 15.22
C LEU A 223 -6.97 -21.31 14.56
N ALA A 224 -7.22 -21.45 13.26
CA ALA A 224 -6.81 -22.65 12.51
C ALA A 224 -5.29 -22.88 12.50
N LEU A 225 -4.50 -21.81 12.66
CA LEU A 225 -3.05 -21.85 12.72
C LEU A 225 -2.48 -21.86 14.16
N GLY A 226 -3.32 -21.80 15.19
CA GLY A 226 -2.87 -21.72 16.58
C GLY A 226 -2.19 -20.40 16.96
N LEU A 227 -2.47 -19.32 16.22
CA LEU A 227 -2.00 -17.96 16.54
C LEU A 227 -2.93 -17.25 17.54
N LEU A 228 -4.12 -17.78 17.75
CA LEU A 228 -5.07 -17.39 18.80
C LEU A 228 -5.53 -18.66 19.52
N ASP A 229 -5.67 -18.58 20.85
CA ASP A 229 -6.08 -19.69 21.70
C ASP A 229 -7.61 -19.81 21.80
N ARG A 230 -8.34 -18.71 21.57
CA ARG A 230 -9.81 -18.66 21.68
C ARG A 230 -10.43 -17.72 20.63
N ALA A 231 -11.66 -18.00 20.26
CA ALA A 231 -12.49 -17.06 19.52
C ALA A 231 -13.06 -16.00 20.48
N VAL A 232 -13.20 -14.77 20.00
CA VAL A 232 -13.91 -13.70 20.67
C VAL A 232 -14.99 -13.13 19.73
N PRO A 233 -16.11 -12.61 20.23
CA PRO A 233 -17.10 -11.96 19.39
C PRO A 233 -16.47 -10.82 18.59
N VAL A 234 -16.67 -10.83 17.28
CA VAL A 234 -16.36 -9.70 16.37
C VAL A 234 -17.69 -9.00 16.10
N ILE A 235 -17.87 -7.82 16.67
CA ILE A 235 -19.13 -7.07 16.63
C ILE A 235 -19.10 -6.08 15.46
N PRO A 236 -20.02 -6.19 14.46
CA PRO A 236 -20.12 -5.21 13.40
C PRO A 236 -20.64 -3.88 13.95
N ILE A 237 -20.00 -2.80 13.57
CA ILE A 237 -20.41 -1.43 13.89
C ILE A 237 -20.40 -0.58 12.61
N THR A 238 -21.05 0.59 12.64
CA THR A 238 -20.99 1.55 11.53
C THR A 238 -19.82 2.53 11.67
N THR A 239 -19.50 3.23 10.61
CA THR A 239 -18.54 4.35 10.65
C THR A 239 -18.96 5.41 11.67
N ALA A 240 -20.26 5.65 11.85
CA ALA A 240 -20.77 6.59 12.83
C ALA A 240 -20.48 6.17 14.30
N ASP A 241 -20.41 4.86 14.56
CA ASP A 241 -20.07 4.32 15.89
C ASP A 241 -18.56 4.37 16.21
N PHE A 242 -17.74 4.67 15.19
CA PHE A 242 -16.28 4.77 15.31
C PHE A 242 -15.75 6.07 14.68
N PRO A 243 -16.06 7.23 15.26
CA PRO A 243 -15.63 8.51 14.72
C PRO A 243 -14.10 8.63 14.70
N THR A 244 -13.57 9.09 13.58
CA THR A 244 -12.13 9.31 13.35
C THR A 244 -11.92 10.69 12.75
N PRO A 245 -10.73 11.34 12.96
CA PRO A 245 -10.42 12.64 12.37
C PRO A 245 -10.54 12.65 10.86
N ALA A 246 -9.98 11.65 10.17
CA ALA A 246 -10.05 11.54 8.73
C ALA A 246 -11.36 10.89 8.27
N ARG A 247 -11.97 11.45 7.24
CA ARG A 247 -13.08 10.80 6.51
C ARG A 247 -12.54 9.68 5.63
N ARG A 248 -13.19 8.50 5.72
CA ARG A 248 -12.83 7.33 4.92
C ARG A 248 -13.89 7.06 3.86
N PRO A 249 -13.51 6.65 2.63
CA PRO A 249 -14.48 6.29 1.61
C PRO A 249 -15.29 5.06 2.06
N ALA A 250 -16.62 5.11 1.86
CA ALA A 250 -17.50 3.96 2.14
C ALA A 250 -17.24 2.80 1.15
N TYR A 251 -16.81 3.13 -0.07
CA TYR A 251 -16.48 2.17 -1.11
C TYR A 251 -15.19 2.57 -1.82
N SER A 252 -14.16 1.72 -1.78
CA SER A 252 -12.85 2.02 -2.39
C SER A 252 -12.31 0.88 -3.26
N VAL A 253 -13.20 0.03 -3.77
CA VAL A 253 -12.80 -1.10 -4.62
C VAL A 253 -12.26 -0.59 -5.95
N LEU A 254 -11.06 -1.07 -6.30
CA LEU A 254 -10.35 -0.69 -7.52
C LEU A 254 -10.60 -1.71 -8.63
N ASP A 255 -10.82 -1.24 -9.86
CA ASP A 255 -10.81 -2.09 -11.05
C ASP A 255 -9.36 -2.45 -11.41
N LYS A 256 -9.08 -3.74 -11.44
CA LYS A 256 -7.76 -4.35 -11.69
C LYS A 256 -7.66 -5.06 -13.03
N SER A 257 -8.71 -4.97 -13.86
CA SER A 257 -8.84 -5.74 -15.09
C SER A 257 -7.65 -5.55 -16.02
N ALA A 258 -7.20 -4.31 -16.22
CA ALA A 258 -6.05 -3.99 -17.06
C ALA A 258 -4.75 -4.59 -16.50
N THR A 259 -4.54 -4.49 -15.18
CA THR A 259 -3.35 -5.06 -14.53
C THR A 259 -3.35 -6.58 -14.60
N PHE A 260 -4.49 -7.23 -14.38
CA PHE A 260 -4.60 -8.68 -14.48
C PHE A 260 -4.37 -9.18 -15.91
N ALA A 261 -4.84 -8.44 -16.91
CA ALA A 261 -4.54 -8.74 -18.31
C ALA A 261 -3.03 -8.61 -18.61
N LEU A 262 -2.38 -7.52 -18.17
CA LEU A 262 -0.94 -7.32 -18.31
C LEU A 262 -0.13 -8.45 -17.65
N LEU A 263 -0.56 -8.88 -16.47
CA LEU A 263 0.13 -9.90 -15.69
C LEU A 263 -0.26 -11.35 -16.07
N GLY A 264 -1.13 -11.56 -17.07
CA GLY A 264 -1.53 -12.87 -17.56
C GLY A 264 -2.44 -13.64 -16.60
N GLY A 265 -3.15 -12.97 -15.69
CA GLY A 265 -4.10 -13.61 -14.77
C GLY A 265 -4.42 -12.77 -13.54
N ALA A 266 -5.52 -13.12 -12.87
CA ALA A 266 -5.96 -12.47 -11.65
C ALA A 266 -5.01 -12.78 -10.47
N ALA A 267 -4.89 -11.82 -9.55
CA ALA A 267 -4.24 -12.06 -8.27
C ALA A 267 -5.01 -13.14 -7.46
N PRO A 268 -4.34 -13.87 -6.55
CA PRO A 268 -5.02 -14.73 -5.60
C PRO A 268 -6.07 -13.95 -4.81
N HIS A 269 -7.14 -14.64 -4.37
CA HIS A 269 -8.13 -14.05 -3.48
C HIS A 269 -7.47 -13.59 -2.17
N TRP A 270 -7.88 -12.42 -1.65
CA TRP A 270 -7.27 -11.81 -0.46
C TRP A 270 -7.22 -12.76 0.75
N ARG A 271 -8.23 -13.63 0.93
CA ARG A 271 -8.24 -14.59 2.04
C ARG A 271 -7.19 -15.70 1.88
N VAL A 272 -6.88 -16.10 0.64
CA VAL A 272 -5.77 -17.05 0.37
C VAL A 272 -4.43 -16.40 0.75
N ASN A 273 -4.25 -15.13 0.42
CA ASN A 273 -3.04 -14.39 0.76
C ASN A 273 -2.96 -14.06 2.26
N LEU A 274 -4.10 -13.78 2.92
CA LEU A 274 -4.15 -13.66 4.38
C LEU A 274 -3.62 -14.92 5.06
N ARG A 275 -4.09 -16.10 4.65
CA ARG A 275 -3.62 -17.39 5.20
C ARG A 275 -2.11 -17.59 5.00
N LYS A 276 -1.57 -17.22 3.84
CA LYS A 276 -0.11 -17.27 3.60
C LYS A 276 0.64 -16.34 4.54
N MET A 277 0.19 -15.11 4.68
CA MET A 277 0.82 -14.12 5.56
C MET A 277 0.77 -14.53 7.04
N LEU A 278 -0.33 -15.13 7.49
CA LEU A 278 -0.45 -15.64 8.86
C LEU A 278 0.50 -16.83 9.11
N LYS A 279 0.73 -17.69 8.10
CA LYS A 279 1.77 -18.74 8.15
C LYS A 279 3.17 -18.14 8.26
N ASP A 280 3.45 -17.04 7.55
CA ASP A 280 4.74 -16.34 7.70
C ASP A 280 4.93 -15.82 9.13
N ILE A 281 3.88 -15.29 9.77
CA ILE A 281 3.93 -14.90 11.18
C ILE A 281 4.19 -16.11 12.09
N GLN A 282 3.51 -17.23 11.87
CA GLN A 282 3.70 -18.45 12.67
C GLN A 282 5.13 -18.98 12.60
N THR A 283 5.79 -18.83 11.45
CA THR A 283 7.13 -19.39 11.22
C THR A 283 8.25 -18.45 11.69
N HIS A 284 8.03 -17.13 11.67
CA HIS A 284 9.07 -16.13 11.89
C HIS A 284 8.73 -15.08 12.96
N GLY A 285 7.57 -15.22 13.64
CA GLY A 285 7.03 -14.29 14.64
C GLY A 285 7.51 -14.49 16.07
#